data_b19b0fb63b33d855bfb3412324579bac
#
_entry.id   b19b0fb63b33d855bfb3412324579bac
#
_cell.length_a   1.000
_cell.length_b   1.000
_cell.length_c   1.000
_cell.angle_alpha   90.00
_cell.angle_beta   90.00
_cell.angle_gamma   90.00
#
_symmetry.space_group_name_H-M   'P 1'
#
loop_
_entity.id
_entity.type
_entity.pdbx_description
1 polymer ?
#
loop_
_entity_poly.entity_id
_entity_poly.type
_entity_poly.pdbx_seq_one_letter_code
_entity_poly.pdbx_strand_id
1 'polypeptide(L)'
;HNRTHSFPTRRSSDLTAAERELRLYQASFLLRDYGWGVEDLPFGRDTNLPLNIDPKLAWARENLAATPVEINRAERAELLRVPGIGPKTADAIVRERSRRRIREVSHLSALGLRDAKRAAPYILLDGQAPARQMALF
;
A
#
# COMPACT_ATOMS: atom_id res chain seq x y z
N HIS A 1 25.08 2.70 20.46
CA HIS A 1 25.00 2.09 20.21
C HIS A 1 25.13 1.27 19.82
N ASN A 2 25.37 1.05 19.94
CA ASN A 2 25.55 0.16 19.61
C ASN A 2 25.49 -0.66 19.29
N ARG A 3 25.59 -0.89 19.46
CA ARG A 3 25.60 -1.75 19.19
C ARG A 3 25.82 -2.70 18.82
N THR A 4 26.23 -2.52 18.71
CA THR A 4 26.48 -3.49 18.39
C THR A 4 26.21 -4.49 18.71
N HIS A 5 25.87 -4.54 18.79
CA HIS A 5 25.63 -5.64 19.12
C HIS A 5 25.41 -6.59 18.18
N SER A 6 26.01 -7.28 17.99
CA SER A 6 25.75 -8.29 17.09
C SER A 6 24.95 -9.32 17.75
N PHE A 7 24.07 -9.90 17.03
CA PHE A 7 23.19 -10.86 17.59
C PHE A 7 23.57 -12.22 17.08
N PRO A 8 23.75 -13.17 17.97
CA PRO A 8 24.29 -14.47 17.60
C PRO A 8 23.39 -15.22 16.63
N THR A 9 22.10 -15.09 16.78
CA THR A 9 21.18 -15.75 15.86
C THR A 9 20.03 -14.85 15.55
N ARG A 10 19.58 -14.94 14.33
CA ARG A 10 18.42 -14.19 13.87
C ARG A 10 17.35 -15.16 13.41
N ARG A 11 16.16 -15.01 13.93
CA ARG A 11 15.01 -15.73 13.42
C ARG A 11 14.59 -15.08 12.12
N SER A 12 13.82 -15.80 11.30
CA SER A 12 13.39 -15.28 10.02
C SER A 12 12.59 -13.98 10.15
N SER A 13 11.98 -13.77 11.31
CA SER A 13 11.22 -12.55 11.56
C SER A 13 12.06 -11.40 12.10
N ASP A 14 13.32 -11.66 12.44
CA ASP A 14 14.20 -10.63 12.99
C ASP A 14 14.81 -9.81 11.87
N LEU A 15 14.88 -8.50 12.09
CA LEU A 15 15.48 -7.57 11.14
C LEU A 15 16.54 -6.74 11.81
N THR A 16 17.45 -6.19 11.02
CA THR A 16 18.46 -5.28 11.52
C THR A 16 17.80 -4.01 12.09
N ALA A 17 18.56 -3.28 12.89
CA ALA A 17 18.09 -2.00 13.41
C ALA A 17 17.74 -1.05 12.29
N ALA A 18 18.53 -1.03 11.20
CA ALA A 18 18.26 -0.17 10.06
C ALA A 18 16.96 -0.55 9.36
N GLU A 19 16.70 -1.85 9.21
CA GLU A 19 15.46 -2.32 8.63
C GLU A 19 14.25 -1.96 9.49
N ARG A 20 14.40 -2.08 10.81
CA ARG A 20 13.35 -1.70 11.74
C ARG A 20 13.04 -0.21 11.66
N GLU A 21 14.08 0.63 11.61
CA GLU A 21 13.89 2.07 11.49
C GLU A 21 13.18 2.44 10.19
N LEU A 22 13.54 1.76 9.09
CA LEU A 22 12.88 2.00 7.80
C LEU A 22 11.38 1.71 7.90
N ARG A 23 11.00 0.58 8.51
CA ARG A 23 9.57 0.24 8.63
C ARG A 23 8.83 1.22 9.53
N LEU A 24 9.46 1.65 10.61
CA LEU A 24 8.86 2.65 11.49
C LEU A 24 8.72 4.00 10.79
N TYR A 25 9.71 4.36 9.97
CA TYR A 25 9.66 5.58 9.18
C TYR A 25 8.51 5.52 8.18
N GLN A 26 8.34 4.39 7.49
CA GLN A 26 7.23 4.19 6.57
C GLN A 26 5.89 4.29 7.29
N ALA A 27 5.79 3.70 8.48
CA ALA A 27 4.57 3.80 9.29
C ALA A 27 4.26 5.24 9.66
N SER A 28 5.27 6.02 10.03
CA SER A 28 5.05 7.42 10.39
C SER A 28 4.58 8.25 9.20
N PHE A 29 5.01 7.90 7.99
CA PHE A 29 4.49 8.53 6.78
C PHE A 29 3.00 8.30 6.64
N LEU A 30 2.55 7.07 6.88
CA LEU A 30 1.14 6.74 6.78
C LEU A 30 0.31 7.55 7.78
N LEU A 31 0.83 7.70 8.98
CA LEU A 31 0.14 8.48 9.99
C LEU A 31 0.10 9.96 9.66
N ARG A 32 1.21 10.50 9.17
CA ARG A 32 1.34 11.94 8.94
C ARG A 32 0.76 12.39 7.60
N ASP A 33 1.11 11.69 6.53
CA ASP A 33 0.82 12.17 5.18
C ASP A 33 -0.41 11.51 4.55
N TYR A 34 -0.81 10.34 5.04
CA TYR A 34 -1.90 9.58 4.47
C TYR A 34 -3.14 9.57 5.35
N GLY A 35 -3.05 10.15 6.53
CA GLY A 35 -4.20 10.25 7.43
C GLY A 35 -4.60 8.95 8.10
N TRP A 36 -3.70 8.00 8.20
CA TRP A 36 -3.98 6.75 8.89
C TRP A 36 -3.97 6.95 10.40
N GLY A 37 -4.83 6.23 11.10
CA GLY A 37 -4.77 6.16 12.56
C GLY A 37 -3.81 5.07 13.00
N VAL A 38 -3.38 5.14 14.24
CA VAL A 38 -2.48 4.13 14.79
C VAL A 38 -3.10 2.74 14.70
N GLU A 39 -4.40 2.65 14.91
CA GLU A 39 -5.12 1.39 14.84
C GLU A 39 -5.16 0.78 13.43
N ASP A 40 -4.85 1.57 12.40
CA ASP A 40 -4.81 1.08 11.04
C ASP A 40 -3.49 0.37 10.72
N LEU A 41 -2.48 0.55 11.55
CA LEU A 41 -1.19 -0.08 11.30
C LEU A 41 -1.25 -1.57 11.63
N PRO A 42 -0.68 -2.42 10.78
CA PRO A 42 -0.77 -3.86 10.97
C PRO A 42 0.26 -4.35 11.99
N PHE A 43 -0.07 -4.27 13.26
CA PHE A 43 0.78 -4.79 14.33
C PHE A 43 0.61 -6.30 14.44
N GLY A 44 1.69 -6.99 14.75
CA GLY A 44 1.65 -8.41 14.99
C GLY A 44 1.11 -8.72 16.40
N ARG A 45 1.21 -10.00 16.79
CA ARG A 45 0.68 -10.45 18.07
C ARG A 45 1.30 -9.74 19.27
N ASP A 46 2.55 -9.35 19.14
CA ASP A 46 3.28 -8.65 20.18
C ASP A 46 3.18 -7.13 20.02
N THR A 47 2.23 -6.68 19.23
CA THR A 47 1.97 -5.28 18.94
C THR A 47 3.10 -4.58 18.19
N ASN A 48 4.01 -5.35 17.61
CA ASN A 48 5.06 -4.80 16.74
C ASN A 48 4.63 -4.88 15.28
N LEU A 49 5.15 -3.94 14.48
CA LEU A 49 4.88 -3.96 13.05
C LEU A 49 5.50 -5.18 12.40
N PRO A 50 4.85 -5.76 11.38
CA PRO A 50 5.48 -6.81 10.60
C PRO A 50 6.64 -6.22 9.82
N LEU A 51 7.85 -6.57 10.21
CA LEU A 51 9.05 -5.92 9.71
C LEU A 51 9.56 -6.48 8.38
N ASN A 52 8.97 -7.57 7.91
CA ASN A 52 9.38 -8.21 6.66
C ASN A 52 8.72 -7.62 5.40
N ILE A 53 7.70 -6.81 5.57
CA ILE A 53 7.07 -6.10 4.44
C ILE A 53 6.73 -4.69 4.89
N ASP A 54 6.49 -3.79 3.94
CA ASP A 54 6.12 -2.44 4.34
C ASP A 54 4.71 -2.41 4.94
N PRO A 55 4.46 -1.46 5.86
CA PRO A 55 3.18 -1.42 6.58
C PRO A 55 1.95 -1.29 5.69
N LYS A 56 2.05 -0.54 4.62
CA LYS A 56 0.92 -0.32 3.73
C LYS A 56 0.56 -1.61 2.99
N LEU A 57 1.56 -2.35 2.52
CA LEU A 57 1.33 -3.62 1.85
C LEU A 57 0.77 -4.66 2.82
N ALA A 58 1.29 -4.68 4.06
CA ALA A 58 0.79 -5.60 5.08
C ALA A 58 -0.69 -5.38 5.34
N TRP A 59 -1.09 -4.13 5.49
CA TRP A 59 -2.49 -3.78 5.72
C TRP A 59 -3.37 -4.22 4.54
N ALA A 60 -2.90 -3.96 3.32
CA ALA A 60 -3.67 -4.30 2.13
C ALA A 60 -3.87 -5.81 1.99
N ARG A 61 -2.85 -6.59 2.28
CA ARG A 61 -2.96 -8.05 2.24
C ARG A 61 -4.03 -8.57 3.18
N GLU A 62 -4.16 -7.96 4.35
CA GLU A 62 -5.15 -8.38 5.33
C GLU A 62 -6.54 -7.86 5.03
N ASN A 63 -6.65 -6.66 4.48
CA ASN A 63 -7.93 -5.96 4.41
C ASN A 63 -8.50 -5.76 3.02
N LEU A 64 -7.66 -5.73 1.99
CA LEU A 64 -8.12 -5.41 0.64
C LEU A 64 -8.14 -6.59 -0.31
N ALA A 65 -7.47 -7.69 0.02
CA ALA A 65 -7.42 -8.83 -0.91
C ALA A 65 -8.81 -9.39 -1.20
N ALA A 66 -9.68 -9.46 -0.20
CA ALA A 66 -11.03 -9.98 -0.35
C ALA A 66 -12.02 -8.92 -0.82
N THR A 67 -11.74 -7.64 -0.53
CA THR A 67 -12.63 -6.54 -0.90
C THR A 67 -11.82 -5.42 -1.54
N PRO A 68 -11.41 -5.59 -2.80
CA PRO A 68 -10.61 -4.59 -3.48
C PRO A 68 -11.33 -3.25 -3.61
N VAL A 69 -10.53 -2.20 -3.72
CA VAL A 69 -11.02 -0.82 -3.80
C VAL A 69 -11.43 -0.50 -5.23
N GLU A 70 -12.67 -0.03 -5.42
CA GLU A 70 -13.12 0.41 -6.74
C GLU A 70 -12.58 1.82 -7.01
N ILE A 71 -11.69 1.93 -7.98
CA ILE A 71 -11.03 3.19 -8.30
C ILE A 71 -12.00 4.33 -8.62
N ASN A 72 -13.10 4.01 -9.27
CA ASN A 72 -14.06 5.02 -9.73
C ASN A 72 -15.02 5.50 -8.64
N ARG A 73 -15.02 4.86 -7.47
CA ARG A 73 -15.99 5.20 -6.41
C ARG A 73 -15.36 5.46 -5.05
N ALA A 74 -14.19 4.93 -4.81
CA ALA A 74 -13.56 5.00 -3.49
C ALA A 74 -13.28 6.44 -3.08
N GLU A 75 -13.41 6.72 -1.80
CA GLU A 75 -13.01 8.01 -1.28
C GLU A 75 -11.48 8.12 -1.29
N ARG A 76 -11.00 9.35 -1.26
CA ARG A 76 -9.55 9.60 -1.25
C ARG A 76 -8.84 8.79 -0.18
N ALA A 77 -9.42 8.72 1.02
CA ALA A 77 -8.82 7.96 2.12
C ALA A 77 -8.67 6.48 1.79
N GLU A 78 -9.65 5.91 1.08
CA GLU A 78 -9.57 4.52 0.66
C GLU A 78 -8.52 4.31 -0.43
N LEU A 79 -8.40 5.25 -1.35
CA LEU A 79 -7.38 5.18 -2.39
C LEU A 79 -5.98 5.18 -1.79
N LEU A 80 -5.77 5.94 -0.74
CA LEU A 80 -4.49 6.04 -0.06
C LEU A 80 -4.09 4.75 0.66
N ARG A 81 -5.00 3.80 0.80
CA ARG A 81 -4.70 2.51 1.41
C ARG A 81 -4.17 1.49 0.41
N VAL A 82 -4.30 1.78 -0.88
CA VAL A 82 -3.84 0.87 -1.91
C VAL A 82 -2.33 1.00 -2.10
N PRO A 83 -1.58 -0.12 -2.08
CA PRO A 83 -0.15 -0.07 -2.34
C PRO A 83 0.14 0.55 -3.70
N GLY A 84 1.02 1.53 -3.73
CA GLY A 84 1.37 2.23 -4.97
C GLY A 84 0.62 3.52 -5.19
N ILE A 85 -0.50 3.75 -4.51
CA ILE A 85 -1.25 4.99 -4.64
C ILE A 85 -0.87 5.94 -3.51
N GLY A 86 -0.19 7.02 -3.87
CA GLY A 86 0.17 8.07 -2.93
C GLY A 86 -0.77 9.26 -3.06
N PRO A 87 -0.52 10.33 -2.27
CA PRO A 87 -1.41 11.50 -2.27
C PRO A 87 -1.60 12.15 -3.64
N LYS A 88 -0.54 12.28 -4.43
CA LYS A 88 -0.65 12.89 -5.75
C LYS A 88 -1.47 12.03 -6.71
N THR A 89 -1.24 10.73 -6.69
CA THR A 89 -1.98 9.81 -7.54
C THR A 89 -3.45 9.75 -7.13
N ALA A 90 -3.72 9.72 -5.82
CA ALA A 90 -5.09 9.74 -5.33
C ALA A 90 -5.82 10.99 -5.79
N ASP A 91 -5.18 12.15 -5.68
CA ASP A 91 -5.80 13.39 -6.13
C ASP A 91 -6.04 13.39 -7.64
N ALA A 92 -5.10 12.86 -8.41
CA ALA A 92 -5.26 12.75 -9.86
C ALA A 92 -6.43 11.83 -10.23
N ILE A 93 -6.57 10.72 -9.52
CA ILE A 93 -7.68 9.79 -9.73
C ILE A 93 -9.01 10.46 -9.45
N VAL A 94 -9.11 11.17 -8.33
CA VAL A 94 -10.35 11.84 -7.95
C VAL A 94 -10.74 12.88 -9.01
N ARG A 95 -9.77 13.61 -9.54
CA ARG A 95 -10.04 14.59 -10.59
C ARG A 95 -10.45 13.93 -11.90
N GLU A 96 -9.72 12.92 -12.30
CA GLU A 96 -9.93 12.30 -13.62
C GLU A 96 -11.26 11.56 -13.69
N ARG A 97 -11.64 10.85 -12.63
CA ARG A 97 -12.87 10.06 -12.67
C ARG A 97 -14.14 10.92 -12.74
N SER A 98 -14.04 12.21 -12.43
CA SER A 98 -15.16 13.13 -12.61
C SER A 98 -15.36 13.49 -14.07
N ARG A 99 -14.34 13.27 -14.91
CA ARG A 99 -14.40 13.54 -16.34
C ARG A 99 -14.76 12.29 -17.13
N ARG A 100 -14.18 11.14 -16.75
CA ARG A 100 -14.42 9.89 -17.43
C ARG A 100 -14.06 8.74 -16.51
N ARG A 101 -14.64 7.59 -16.75
CA ARG A 101 -14.34 6.41 -15.97
C ARG A 101 -12.94 5.89 -16.27
N ILE A 102 -12.29 5.41 -15.24
CA ILE A 102 -10.97 4.81 -15.37
C ILE A 102 -11.18 3.30 -15.46
N ARG A 103 -10.92 2.76 -16.65
CA ARG A 103 -11.19 1.35 -16.93
C ARG A 103 -9.94 0.52 -17.20
N GLU A 104 -8.80 1.16 -17.40
CA GLU A 104 -7.57 0.46 -17.76
C GLU A 104 -6.43 0.83 -16.84
N VAL A 105 -5.55 -0.15 -16.63
CA VAL A 105 -4.34 0.04 -15.82
C VAL A 105 -3.45 1.11 -16.43
N SER A 106 -3.37 1.17 -17.75
CA SER A 106 -2.56 2.17 -18.43
C SER A 106 -3.02 3.60 -18.10
N HIS A 107 -4.31 3.79 -17.91
CA HIS A 107 -4.85 5.08 -17.50
C HIS A 107 -4.33 5.47 -16.10
N LEU A 108 -4.30 4.49 -15.20
CA LEU A 108 -3.75 4.73 -13.86
C LEU A 108 -2.27 5.05 -13.90
N SER A 109 -1.52 4.39 -14.78
CA SER A 109 -0.10 4.68 -14.93
C SER A 109 0.11 6.11 -15.41
N ALA A 110 -0.73 6.58 -16.32
CA ALA A 110 -0.67 7.96 -16.78
C ALA A 110 -0.99 8.96 -15.67
N LEU A 111 -1.76 8.56 -14.67
CA LEU A 111 -2.11 9.40 -13.53
C LEU A 111 -1.07 9.36 -12.40
N GLY A 112 -0.03 8.54 -12.55
CA GLY A 112 1.05 8.51 -11.58
C GLY A 112 1.27 7.19 -10.88
N LEU A 113 0.48 6.16 -11.16
CA LEU A 113 0.69 4.85 -10.56
C LEU A 113 1.95 4.23 -11.16
N ARG A 114 2.98 4.06 -10.34
CA ARG A 114 4.28 3.60 -10.84
C ARG A 114 4.40 2.09 -10.91
N ASP A 115 3.81 1.39 -9.96
CA ASP A 115 3.92 -0.06 -9.89
C ASP A 115 2.53 -0.67 -9.93
N ALA A 116 2.04 -0.86 -11.14
CA ALA A 116 0.69 -1.38 -11.35
C ALA A 116 0.54 -2.80 -10.80
N LYS A 117 1.57 -3.60 -10.86
CA LYS A 117 1.51 -4.98 -10.36
C LYS A 117 1.29 -5.02 -8.86
N ARG A 118 1.86 -4.05 -8.15
CA ARG A 118 1.72 -3.98 -6.71
C ARG A 118 0.31 -3.58 -6.29
N ALA A 119 -0.33 -2.73 -7.06
CA ALA A 119 -1.68 -2.26 -6.78
C ALA A 119 -2.76 -3.23 -7.29
N ALA A 120 -2.48 -3.95 -8.35
CA ALA A 120 -3.47 -4.74 -9.07
C ALA A 120 -4.33 -5.69 -8.21
N PRO A 121 -3.77 -6.44 -7.24
CA PRO A 121 -4.58 -7.34 -6.44
C PRO A 121 -5.61 -6.65 -5.55
N TYR A 122 -5.48 -5.34 -5.38
CA TYR A 122 -6.23 -4.59 -4.37
C TYR A 122 -7.19 -3.57 -4.94
N ILE A 123 -7.36 -3.53 -6.26
CA ILE A 123 -8.22 -2.55 -6.90
C ILE A 123 -9.17 -3.18 -7.91
N LEU A 124 -10.26 -2.47 -8.18
CA LEU A 124 -11.17 -2.79 -9.27
C LEU A 124 -11.27 -1.58 -10.20
N LEU A 125 -11.39 -1.84 -11.48
CA LEU A 125 -11.58 -0.81 -12.50
C LEU A 125 -12.94 -1.03 -13.14
N ASP A 126 -13.91 -0.25 -12.72
CA ASP A 126 -15.29 -0.36 -13.17
C ASP A 126 -15.83 -1.78 -12.98
N GLY A 127 -15.54 -2.34 -11.80
CA GLY A 127 -15.99 -3.66 -11.39
C GLY A 127 -15.12 -4.82 -11.86
N GLN A 128 -14.05 -4.54 -12.60
CA GLN A 128 -13.20 -5.59 -13.14
C GLN A 128 -11.81 -5.61 -12.53
N ALA A 129 -11.30 -6.80 -12.27
CA ALA A 129 -9.97 -6.97 -11.71
C ALA A 129 -8.91 -6.68 -12.77
N PRO A 130 -7.97 -5.78 -12.51
CA PRO A 130 -6.93 -5.43 -13.49
C PRO A 130 -5.94 -6.55 -13.77
N ALA A 131 -5.88 -7.57 -12.90
CA ALA A 131 -5.01 -8.72 -13.15
C ALA A 131 -5.28 -9.37 -14.50
N ARG A 132 -6.53 -9.34 -14.95
CA ARG A 132 -6.89 -9.90 -16.25
C ARG A 132 -6.25 -9.13 -17.39
N GLN A 133 -6.19 -7.78 -17.26
CA GLN A 133 -5.55 -6.93 -18.27
C GLN A 133 -4.04 -7.15 -18.30
N MET A 134 -3.45 -7.29 -17.12
CA MET A 134 -2.00 -7.43 -17.00
C MET A 134 -1.51 -8.79 -17.48
N ALA A 135 -2.35 -9.79 -17.44
CA ALA A 135 -2.00 -11.12 -17.91
C ALA A 135 -1.82 -11.20 -19.42
N LEU A 136 -2.21 -10.16 -20.15
CA LEU A 136 -2.08 -10.12 -21.60
C LEU A 136 -0.73 -9.59 -22.05
N PHE A 137 0.12 -9.15 -21.13
CA PHE A 137 1.42 -8.57 -21.48
C PHE A 137 2.57 -9.54 -21.31
#